data_3d5161ccf00cf31d7b1364fe48f52785
#
_entry.id   3d5161ccf00cf31d7b1364fe48f52785
#
_cell.length_a   1.000
_cell.length_b   1.000
_cell.length_c   1.000
_cell.angle_alpha   90.00
_cell.angle_beta   90.00
_cell.angle_gamma   90.00
#
_symmetry.space_group_name_H-M   'P 1'
#
loop_
_entity.id
_entity.type
_entity.pdbx_description
1 polymer ?
#
loop_
_entity_poly.entity_id
_entity_poly.type
_entity_poly.pdbx_seq_one_letter_code
_entity_poly.pdbx_strand_id
1 'polypeptide(L)'
;MPETERLILRRWEDCDAESLYEYAKDPAVGPICGWPPHQSVEESREIIRNVFTGKEAYAICLKTDNRAIGAIELKLNGRTDMTEREDECELGYWLGKPFWGQNIMPEAVREILRHAFEDIGMTKVWCGYYEGNTRSWRVQEKAGFRYQWTTREVDVPLMHEKRTGHVSALSKDQWQWDRLYAAAAAVRRERTDSEYITCGEVSAAILSGSGRIYTGVCVDTCSTLGICAERNAIFNMITNGEQVIKKVIAILPDGTSGAPCGACRELMVQLMPHEYRSIEIMMDYKKERVVTMGELTPEWWIG
;
A
#
# COMPACT_ATOMS: atom_id res chain seq x y z
N MET A 1 -17.41 3.81 -1.43
CA MET A 1 -16.84 3.63 -2.77
C MET A 1 -15.43 4.20 -2.72
N PRO A 2 -14.38 3.45 -3.08
CA PRO A 2 -13.02 3.96 -3.01
C PRO A 2 -12.82 5.11 -4.03
N GLU A 3 -12.11 6.17 -3.61
CA GLU A 3 -11.80 7.32 -4.48
C GLU A 3 -10.44 7.92 -4.13
N THR A 4 -9.84 8.60 -5.11
CA THR A 4 -8.55 9.28 -4.97
C THR A 4 -8.68 10.76 -5.33
N GLU A 5 -7.57 11.48 -5.47
CA GLU A 5 -7.59 12.85 -5.95
C GLU A 5 -8.21 12.97 -7.37
N ARG A 6 -7.84 12.06 -8.29
CA ARG A 6 -8.24 12.11 -9.70
C ARG A 6 -9.29 11.09 -10.10
N LEU A 7 -9.48 10.00 -9.30
CA LEU A 7 -10.20 8.81 -9.70
C LEU A 7 -11.39 8.51 -8.79
N ILE A 8 -12.43 7.90 -9.39
CA ILE A 8 -13.51 7.22 -8.70
C ILE A 8 -13.44 5.74 -9.11
N LEU A 9 -13.41 4.83 -8.13
CA LEU A 9 -13.50 3.39 -8.36
C LEU A 9 -14.94 2.97 -8.06
N ARG A 10 -15.80 2.96 -9.10
CA ARG A 10 -17.23 2.65 -9.00
C ARG A 10 -17.59 1.35 -9.67
N ARG A 11 -18.79 0.86 -9.40
CA ARG A 11 -19.32 -0.28 -10.13
C ARG A 11 -19.44 0.02 -11.62
N TRP A 12 -19.27 -1.03 -12.42
CA TRP A 12 -19.56 -0.97 -13.82
C TRP A 12 -21.05 -0.80 -14.07
N GLU A 13 -21.39 -0.02 -15.06
CA GLU A 13 -22.76 0.23 -15.52
C GLU A 13 -22.89 -0.10 -17.01
N ASP A 14 -24.08 -0.47 -17.47
CA ASP A 14 -24.31 -0.81 -18.89
C ASP A 14 -23.95 0.32 -19.86
N CYS A 15 -24.05 1.57 -19.40
CA CYS A 15 -23.67 2.75 -20.18
C CYS A 15 -22.15 2.88 -20.35
N ASP A 16 -21.32 2.14 -19.60
CA ASP A 16 -19.87 2.13 -19.78
C ASP A 16 -19.41 1.28 -20.96
N ALA A 17 -20.31 0.54 -21.63
CA ALA A 17 -19.96 -0.38 -22.70
C ALA A 17 -19.22 0.29 -23.85
N GLU A 18 -19.57 1.52 -24.21
CA GLU A 18 -18.90 2.29 -25.26
C GLU A 18 -17.46 2.65 -24.88
N SER A 19 -17.24 3.13 -23.65
CA SER A 19 -15.90 3.47 -23.16
C SER A 19 -15.05 2.22 -22.94
N LEU A 20 -15.64 1.14 -22.44
CA LEU A 20 -14.97 -0.15 -22.34
C LEU A 20 -14.50 -0.64 -23.71
N TYR A 21 -15.38 -0.66 -24.72
CA TYR A 21 -15.03 -1.04 -26.08
C TYR A 21 -13.93 -0.17 -26.66
N GLU A 22 -14.00 1.14 -26.48
CA GLU A 22 -12.99 2.06 -27.01
C GLU A 22 -11.57 1.68 -26.60
N TYR A 23 -11.36 1.29 -25.35
CA TYR A 23 -10.03 0.96 -24.84
C TYR A 23 -9.70 -0.53 -24.93
N ALA A 24 -10.68 -1.41 -24.75
CA ALA A 24 -10.48 -2.86 -24.76
C ALA A 24 -10.28 -3.44 -26.19
N LYS A 25 -10.67 -2.73 -27.25
CA LYS A 25 -10.40 -3.13 -28.64
C LYS A 25 -8.94 -2.93 -29.07
N ASP A 26 -8.14 -2.13 -28.31
CA ASP A 26 -6.73 -1.90 -28.64
C ASP A 26 -5.93 -3.19 -28.41
N PRO A 27 -5.25 -3.76 -29.44
CA PRO A 27 -4.49 -5.01 -29.31
C PRO A 27 -3.28 -4.90 -28.37
N ALA A 28 -2.91 -3.70 -27.93
CA ALA A 28 -1.87 -3.52 -26.93
C ALA A 28 -2.38 -3.69 -25.49
N VAL A 29 -3.70 -3.72 -25.25
CA VAL A 29 -4.32 -3.74 -23.91
C VAL A 29 -4.68 -5.16 -23.48
N GLY A 30 -5.63 -5.80 -24.17
CA GLY A 30 -6.16 -7.10 -23.78
C GLY A 30 -5.14 -8.25 -23.86
N PRO A 31 -4.48 -8.44 -24.99
CA PRO A 31 -3.61 -9.59 -25.20
C PRO A 31 -2.50 -9.74 -24.16
N ILE A 32 -1.88 -8.64 -23.72
CA ILE A 32 -0.84 -8.70 -22.68
C ILE A 32 -1.40 -9.10 -21.31
N CYS A 33 -2.71 -8.92 -21.10
CA CYS A 33 -3.43 -9.31 -19.89
C CYS A 33 -4.08 -10.69 -19.98
N GLY A 34 -4.02 -11.37 -21.17
CA GLY A 34 -4.52 -12.72 -21.36
C GLY A 34 -5.94 -12.81 -21.95
N TRP A 35 -6.46 -11.74 -22.56
CA TRP A 35 -7.77 -11.74 -23.23
C TRP A 35 -7.71 -11.04 -24.60
N PRO A 36 -8.53 -11.47 -25.59
CA PRO A 36 -8.52 -10.92 -26.94
C PRO A 36 -9.14 -9.52 -26.97
N PRO A 37 -8.78 -8.67 -27.95
CA PRO A 37 -9.43 -7.39 -28.14
C PRO A 37 -10.95 -7.55 -28.35
N HIS A 38 -11.74 -6.71 -27.70
CA HIS A 38 -13.18 -6.70 -27.86
C HIS A 38 -13.57 -6.34 -29.31
N GLN A 39 -14.61 -6.98 -29.83
CA GLN A 39 -15.03 -6.85 -31.24
C GLN A 39 -16.18 -5.87 -31.43
N SER A 40 -16.97 -5.61 -30.38
CA SER A 40 -18.12 -4.71 -30.44
C SER A 40 -18.46 -4.09 -29.06
N VAL A 41 -19.31 -3.07 -29.07
CA VAL A 41 -19.91 -2.48 -27.87
C VAL A 41 -20.82 -3.48 -27.16
N GLU A 42 -21.52 -4.32 -27.92
CA GLU A 42 -22.42 -5.35 -27.39
C GLU A 42 -21.63 -6.40 -26.62
N GLU A 43 -20.50 -6.89 -27.16
CA GLU A 43 -19.60 -7.79 -26.43
C GLU A 43 -19.08 -7.14 -25.14
N SER A 44 -18.69 -5.87 -25.20
CA SER A 44 -18.26 -5.13 -24.02
C SER A 44 -19.37 -5.04 -22.97
N ARG A 45 -20.63 -4.87 -23.39
CA ARG A 45 -21.79 -4.86 -22.48
C ARG A 45 -22.04 -6.22 -21.86
N GLU A 46 -21.88 -7.30 -22.62
CA GLU A 46 -21.96 -8.66 -22.08
C GLU A 46 -20.85 -8.94 -21.05
N ILE A 47 -19.64 -8.47 -21.30
CA ILE A 47 -18.52 -8.58 -20.36
C ILE A 47 -18.82 -7.80 -19.07
N ILE A 48 -19.37 -6.59 -19.14
CA ILE A 48 -19.81 -5.86 -17.95
C ILE A 48 -20.79 -6.70 -17.13
N ARG A 49 -21.79 -7.30 -17.79
CA ARG A 49 -22.86 -8.06 -17.12
C ARG A 49 -22.42 -9.42 -16.58
N ASN A 50 -21.44 -10.07 -17.22
CA ASN A 50 -21.10 -11.46 -16.91
C ASN A 50 -19.73 -11.64 -16.26
N VAL A 51 -18.77 -10.73 -16.49
CA VAL A 51 -17.40 -10.82 -15.99
C VAL A 51 -17.15 -9.86 -14.83
N PHE A 52 -17.52 -8.57 -14.98
CA PHE A 52 -17.30 -7.56 -13.94
C PHE A 52 -18.36 -7.59 -12.83
N THR A 53 -18.81 -8.78 -12.45
CA THR A 53 -19.85 -9.02 -11.44
C THR A 53 -19.32 -9.22 -10.03
N GLY A 54 -18.00 -9.24 -9.85
CA GLY A 54 -17.35 -9.41 -8.55
C GLY A 54 -17.80 -8.32 -7.56
N LYS A 55 -17.96 -8.68 -6.28
CA LYS A 55 -18.30 -7.73 -5.22
C LYS A 55 -17.32 -6.56 -5.14
N GLU A 56 -16.06 -6.80 -5.49
CA GLU A 56 -14.98 -5.81 -5.47
C GLU A 56 -14.41 -5.56 -6.88
N ALA A 57 -15.26 -5.62 -7.91
CA ALA A 57 -14.92 -5.29 -9.29
C ALA A 57 -15.34 -3.85 -9.61
N TYR A 58 -14.39 -3.01 -10.03
CA TYR A 58 -14.59 -1.58 -10.22
C TYR A 58 -14.13 -1.12 -11.61
N ALA A 59 -14.89 -0.20 -12.20
CA ALA A 59 -14.41 0.68 -13.25
C ALA A 59 -13.51 1.76 -12.63
N ILE A 60 -12.37 2.01 -13.25
CA ILE A 60 -11.53 3.17 -12.93
C ILE A 60 -12.08 4.34 -13.75
N CYS A 61 -12.62 5.35 -13.09
CA CYS A 61 -13.21 6.51 -13.74
C CYS A 61 -12.46 7.80 -13.38
N LEU A 62 -12.31 8.70 -14.34
CA LEU A 62 -11.80 10.04 -14.06
C LEU A 62 -12.88 10.88 -13.38
N LYS A 63 -12.53 11.63 -12.33
CA LYS A 63 -13.46 12.55 -11.65
C LYS A 63 -13.96 13.68 -12.55
N THR A 64 -13.25 14.00 -13.63
CA THR A 64 -13.58 15.11 -14.53
C THR A 64 -14.82 14.87 -15.38
N ASP A 65 -15.06 13.62 -15.79
CA ASP A 65 -16.15 13.28 -16.71
C ASP A 65 -16.85 11.96 -16.37
N ASN A 66 -16.43 11.31 -15.26
CA ASN A 66 -16.91 10.00 -14.79
C ASN A 66 -16.77 8.88 -15.83
N ARG A 67 -15.88 9.04 -16.82
CA ARG A 67 -15.67 8.06 -17.88
C ARG A 67 -14.82 6.89 -17.40
N ALA A 68 -15.26 5.67 -17.67
CA ALA A 68 -14.51 4.45 -17.37
C ALA A 68 -13.30 4.33 -18.32
N ILE A 69 -12.09 4.30 -17.78
CA ILE A 69 -10.82 4.26 -18.51
C ILE A 69 -10.01 2.97 -18.29
N GLY A 70 -10.50 2.09 -17.42
CA GLY A 70 -9.85 0.83 -17.05
C GLY A 70 -10.66 0.07 -16.03
N ALA A 71 -10.13 -1.07 -15.59
CA ALA A 71 -10.72 -1.89 -14.52
C ALA A 71 -9.70 -2.18 -13.42
N ILE A 72 -10.21 -2.35 -12.20
CA ILE A 72 -9.48 -2.86 -11.05
C ILE A 72 -10.40 -3.73 -10.22
N GLU A 73 -9.93 -4.90 -9.80
CA GLU A 73 -10.72 -5.87 -9.06
C GLU A 73 -9.90 -6.51 -7.95
N LEU A 74 -10.51 -6.69 -6.77
CA LEU A 74 -10.06 -7.63 -5.76
C LEU A 74 -10.87 -8.91 -5.93
N LYS A 75 -10.25 -9.95 -6.47
CA LYS A 75 -10.86 -11.27 -6.60
C LYS A 75 -10.77 -11.98 -5.26
N LEU A 76 -11.90 -12.03 -4.56
CA LEU A 76 -12.02 -12.73 -3.28
C LEU A 76 -12.02 -14.24 -3.46
N ASN A 77 -11.95 -14.99 -2.36
CA ASN A 77 -12.00 -16.45 -2.38
C ASN A 77 -13.14 -16.98 -3.26
N GLY A 78 -12.85 -18.04 -4.04
CA GLY A 78 -13.76 -18.61 -5.03
C GLY A 78 -13.76 -17.90 -6.40
N ARG A 79 -13.02 -16.79 -6.56
CA ARG A 79 -12.83 -16.08 -7.84
C ARG A 79 -11.36 -15.98 -8.27
N THR A 80 -10.46 -16.58 -7.52
CA THR A 80 -9.02 -16.66 -7.80
C THR A 80 -8.51 -18.06 -7.55
N ASP A 81 -7.45 -18.43 -8.25
CA ASP A 81 -6.67 -19.67 -8.05
C ASP A 81 -5.34 -19.41 -7.31
N MET A 82 -5.07 -18.17 -6.92
CA MET A 82 -3.83 -17.81 -6.22
C MET A 82 -3.88 -18.12 -4.73
N THR A 83 -5.07 -18.25 -4.14
CA THR A 83 -5.26 -18.55 -2.73
C THR A 83 -6.61 -19.20 -2.48
N GLU A 84 -6.65 -20.09 -1.48
CA GLU A 84 -7.89 -20.70 -0.96
C GLU A 84 -8.34 -20.04 0.35
N ARG A 85 -7.61 -19.03 0.84
CA ARG A 85 -7.90 -18.36 2.11
C ARG A 85 -8.95 -17.28 1.93
N GLU A 86 -9.85 -17.16 2.89
CA GLU A 86 -10.92 -16.15 2.90
C GLU A 86 -10.40 -14.75 3.26
N ASP A 87 -9.27 -14.67 3.95
CA ASP A 87 -8.63 -13.42 4.37
C ASP A 87 -7.54 -12.94 3.40
N GLU A 88 -7.49 -13.53 2.20
CA GLU A 88 -6.58 -13.12 1.12
C GLU A 88 -7.37 -12.88 -0.18
N CYS A 89 -6.83 -12.10 -1.09
CA CYS A 89 -7.44 -11.84 -2.40
C CYS A 89 -6.37 -11.65 -3.49
N GLU A 90 -6.80 -11.73 -4.75
CA GLU A 90 -5.97 -11.39 -5.90
C GLU A 90 -6.36 -10.01 -6.45
N LEU A 91 -5.36 -9.20 -6.75
CA LEU A 91 -5.52 -7.92 -7.45
C LEU A 91 -5.36 -8.11 -8.96
N GLY A 92 -6.42 -7.82 -9.72
CA GLY A 92 -6.39 -7.73 -11.17
C GLY A 92 -6.66 -6.32 -11.66
N TYR A 93 -6.00 -5.89 -12.74
CA TYR A 93 -6.24 -4.56 -13.32
C TYR A 93 -5.79 -4.44 -14.77
N TRP A 94 -6.39 -3.51 -15.49
CA TRP A 94 -5.92 -3.01 -16.78
C TRP A 94 -6.32 -1.53 -16.97
N LEU A 95 -5.65 -0.85 -17.89
CA LEU A 95 -5.88 0.58 -18.16
C LEU A 95 -5.81 0.84 -19.66
N GLY A 96 -6.69 1.69 -20.16
CA GLY A 96 -6.67 2.16 -21.54
C GLY A 96 -5.33 2.82 -21.91
N LYS A 97 -4.84 2.48 -23.12
CA LYS A 97 -3.52 2.92 -23.60
C LYS A 97 -3.26 4.45 -23.53
N PRO A 98 -4.24 5.34 -23.81
CA PRO A 98 -4.03 6.79 -23.70
C PRO A 98 -3.65 7.28 -22.30
N PHE A 99 -3.91 6.47 -21.25
CA PHE A 99 -3.69 6.81 -19.85
C PHE A 99 -2.42 6.21 -19.27
N TRP A 100 -1.64 5.47 -20.06
CA TRP A 100 -0.38 4.89 -19.63
C TRP A 100 0.67 5.97 -19.35
N GLY A 101 1.58 5.71 -18.43
CA GLY A 101 2.67 6.64 -18.08
C GLY A 101 2.26 7.82 -17.20
N GLN A 102 0.96 8.00 -16.89
CA GLN A 102 0.42 9.13 -16.12
C GLN A 102 0.25 8.85 -14.62
N ASN A 103 0.83 7.75 -14.10
CA ASN A 103 0.69 7.29 -12.70
C ASN A 103 -0.77 7.04 -12.25
N ILE A 104 -1.72 6.88 -13.18
CA ILE A 104 -3.12 6.59 -12.87
C ILE A 104 -3.26 5.21 -12.21
N MET A 105 -2.70 4.15 -12.81
CA MET A 105 -2.78 2.81 -12.23
C MET A 105 -2.10 2.71 -10.85
N PRO A 106 -0.90 3.24 -10.61
CA PRO A 106 -0.34 3.29 -9.25
C PRO A 106 -1.21 4.03 -8.23
N GLU A 107 -1.94 5.06 -8.64
CA GLU A 107 -2.89 5.77 -7.77
C GLU A 107 -4.10 4.89 -7.42
N ALA A 108 -4.72 4.25 -8.42
CA ALA A 108 -5.84 3.33 -8.22
C ALA A 108 -5.44 2.12 -7.35
N VAL A 109 -4.26 1.53 -7.61
CA VAL A 109 -3.74 0.39 -6.83
C VAL A 109 -3.49 0.78 -5.37
N ARG A 110 -2.97 1.97 -5.10
CA ARG A 110 -2.77 2.44 -3.72
C ARG A 110 -4.09 2.52 -2.95
N GLU A 111 -5.12 3.05 -3.56
CA GLU A 111 -6.45 3.15 -2.93
C GLU A 111 -7.12 1.80 -2.76
N ILE A 112 -7.05 0.91 -3.75
CA ILE A 112 -7.66 -0.42 -3.64
C ILE A 112 -6.94 -1.30 -2.60
N LEU A 113 -5.62 -1.12 -2.40
CA LEU A 113 -4.87 -1.78 -1.33
C LEU A 113 -5.27 -1.25 0.05
N ARG A 114 -5.48 0.08 0.19
CA ARG A 114 -6.06 0.64 1.42
C ARG A 114 -7.41 0.01 1.71
N HIS A 115 -8.28 -0.02 0.71
CA HIS A 115 -9.60 -0.64 0.83
C HIS A 115 -9.53 -2.13 1.22
N ALA A 116 -8.64 -2.90 0.58
CA ALA A 116 -8.42 -4.31 0.91
C ALA A 116 -8.00 -4.51 2.36
N PHE A 117 -7.01 -3.75 2.84
CA PHE A 117 -6.41 -3.95 4.16
C PHE A 117 -7.18 -3.26 5.31
N GLU A 118 -7.78 -2.10 5.07
CA GLU A 118 -8.45 -1.31 6.11
C GLU A 118 -9.96 -1.55 6.14
N ASP A 119 -10.64 -1.58 4.98
CA ASP A 119 -12.10 -1.64 4.93
C ASP A 119 -12.61 -3.09 4.86
N ILE A 120 -11.97 -3.97 4.07
CA ILE A 120 -12.37 -5.38 3.91
C ILE A 120 -11.67 -6.28 4.94
N GLY A 121 -10.47 -5.89 5.42
CA GLY A 121 -9.73 -6.63 6.43
C GLY A 121 -8.86 -7.77 5.90
N MET A 122 -8.48 -7.73 4.61
CA MET A 122 -7.56 -8.70 4.03
C MET A 122 -6.21 -8.70 4.75
N THR A 123 -5.58 -9.86 4.86
CA THR A 123 -4.24 -10.02 5.44
C THR A 123 -3.15 -10.04 4.38
N LYS A 124 -3.49 -10.42 3.15
CA LYS A 124 -2.57 -10.48 2.01
C LYS A 124 -3.30 -10.24 0.68
N VAL A 125 -2.62 -9.55 -0.23
CA VAL A 125 -3.06 -9.35 -1.62
C VAL A 125 -2.03 -9.98 -2.54
N TRP A 126 -2.50 -10.86 -3.43
CA TRP A 126 -1.72 -11.49 -4.50
C TRP A 126 -1.89 -10.70 -5.79
N CYS A 127 -0.89 -10.74 -6.66
CA CYS A 127 -0.99 -10.13 -7.99
C CYS A 127 -0.08 -10.85 -8.97
N GLY A 128 -0.60 -11.16 -10.15
CA GLY A 128 0.15 -11.82 -11.21
C GLY A 128 0.39 -10.93 -12.43
N TYR A 129 1.42 -11.26 -13.21
CA TYR A 129 1.63 -10.72 -14.54
C TYR A 129 2.31 -11.77 -15.44
N TYR A 130 2.04 -11.71 -16.75
CA TYR A 130 2.72 -12.55 -17.72
C TYR A 130 4.09 -11.97 -18.12
N GLU A 131 5.03 -12.83 -18.45
CA GLU A 131 6.35 -12.43 -18.93
C GLU A 131 6.24 -11.43 -20.08
N GLY A 132 7.07 -10.39 -20.06
CA GLY A 132 6.99 -9.27 -21.02
C GLY A 132 6.05 -8.13 -20.59
N ASN A 133 5.13 -8.33 -19.64
CA ASN A 133 4.28 -7.25 -19.11
C ASN A 133 5.02 -6.38 -18.07
N THR A 134 6.06 -5.69 -18.52
CA THR A 134 6.90 -4.84 -17.67
C THR A 134 6.12 -3.68 -17.03
N ARG A 135 5.00 -3.25 -17.62
CA ARG A 135 4.15 -2.20 -17.05
C ARG A 135 3.46 -2.69 -15.79
N SER A 136 2.86 -3.88 -15.82
CA SER A 136 2.24 -4.48 -14.64
C SER A 136 3.27 -4.74 -13.54
N TRP A 137 4.42 -5.31 -13.88
CA TRP A 137 5.52 -5.49 -12.93
C TRP A 137 5.91 -4.17 -12.23
N ARG A 138 6.11 -3.07 -12.98
CA ARG A 138 6.46 -1.77 -12.40
C ARG A 138 5.38 -1.19 -11.48
N VAL A 139 4.10 -1.44 -11.79
CA VAL A 139 3.00 -1.03 -10.90
C VAL A 139 3.07 -1.80 -9.60
N GLN A 140 3.28 -3.13 -9.65
CA GLN A 140 3.39 -3.98 -8.47
C GLN A 140 4.62 -3.59 -7.62
N GLU A 141 5.79 -3.38 -8.25
CA GLU A 141 7.00 -2.92 -7.58
C GLU A 141 6.78 -1.59 -6.84
N LYS A 142 6.18 -0.59 -7.51
CA LYS A 142 5.85 0.72 -6.91
C LYS A 142 4.83 0.63 -5.78
N ALA A 143 3.96 -0.38 -5.80
CA ALA A 143 2.95 -0.61 -4.76
C ALA A 143 3.48 -1.44 -3.57
N GLY A 144 4.74 -1.90 -3.63
CA GLY A 144 5.38 -2.65 -2.55
C GLY A 144 5.21 -4.17 -2.64
N PHE A 145 4.66 -4.71 -3.72
CA PHE A 145 4.56 -6.16 -3.89
C PHE A 145 5.95 -6.80 -3.93
N ARG A 146 6.05 -7.98 -3.31
CA ARG A 146 7.27 -8.81 -3.26
C ARG A 146 7.09 -10.03 -4.13
N TYR A 147 8.06 -10.31 -5.02
CA TYR A 147 8.09 -11.51 -5.86
C TYR A 147 8.02 -12.78 -5.00
N GLN A 148 7.23 -13.74 -5.45
CA GLN A 148 7.05 -15.04 -4.78
C GLN A 148 7.59 -16.18 -5.64
N TRP A 149 7.02 -16.40 -6.83
CA TRP A 149 7.44 -17.46 -7.75
C TRP A 149 7.10 -17.16 -9.21
N THR A 150 7.63 -18.00 -10.07
CA THR A 150 7.32 -18.03 -11.51
C THR A 150 6.76 -19.41 -11.87
N THR A 151 5.63 -19.43 -12.58
CA THR A 151 5.05 -20.63 -13.16
C THR A 151 5.24 -20.60 -14.66
N ARG A 152 5.80 -21.66 -15.22
CA ARG A 152 5.89 -21.86 -16.68
C ARG A 152 4.65 -22.54 -17.17
N GLU A 153 4.31 -22.31 -18.44
CA GLU A 153 3.18 -22.97 -19.12
C GLU A 153 1.82 -22.78 -18.42
N VAL A 154 1.58 -21.57 -17.88
CA VAL A 154 0.26 -21.18 -17.39
C VAL A 154 -0.71 -21.13 -18.57
N ASP A 155 -1.81 -21.86 -18.49
CA ASP A 155 -2.84 -21.82 -19.51
C ASP A 155 -3.51 -20.44 -19.55
N VAL A 156 -3.64 -19.89 -20.76
CA VAL A 156 -4.37 -18.64 -21.05
C VAL A 156 -5.54 -19.00 -21.98
N PRO A 157 -6.66 -19.49 -21.42
CA PRO A 157 -7.72 -20.13 -22.22
C PRO A 157 -8.31 -19.22 -23.30
N LEU A 158 -8.51 -17.95 -22.98
CA LEU A 158 -9.08 -16.97 -23.94
C LEU A 158 -8.16 -16.63 -25.09
N MET A 159 -6.86 -16.90 -24.95
CA MET A 159 -5.85 -16.67 -26.00
C MET A 159 -5.40 -17.97 -26.67
N HIS A 160 -5.90 -19.13 -26.22
CA HIS A 160 -5.53 -20.46 -26.70
C HIS A 160 -4.01 -20.72 -26.71
N GLU A 161 -3.31 -20.23 -25.67
CA GLU A 161 -1.86 -20.35 -25.57
C GLU A 161 -1.42 -20.58 -24.11
N LYS A 162 -0.13 -20.89 -23.94
CA LYS A 162 0.53 -20.97 -22.63
C LYS A 162 1.55 -19.87 -22.47
N ARG A 163 1.68 -19.34 -21.26
CA ARG A 163 2.63 -18.27 -20.92
C ARG A 163 3.39 -18.57 -19.66
N THR A 164 4.52 -17.91 -19.51
CA THR A 164 5.18 -17.79 -18.21
C THR A 164 4.49 -16.70 -17.40
N GLY A 165 4.03 -17.05 -16.21
CA GLY A 165 3.41 -16.15 -15.24
C GLY A 165 4.32 -15.91 -14.04
N HIS A 166 4.36 -14.68 -13.55
CA HIS A 166 5.06 -14.27 -12.34
C HIS A 166 4.03 -13.87 -11.30
N VAL A 167 4.25 -14.30 -10.06
CA VAL A 167 3.35 -14.02 -8.94
C VAL A 167 4.11 -13.22 -7.87
N SER A 168 3.49 -12.18 -7.39
CA SER A 168 3.93 -11.37 -6.27
C SER A 168 2.83 -11.26 -5.22
N ALA A 169 3.20 -10.91 -3.99
CA ALA A 169 2.26 -10.69 -2.91
C ALA A 169 2.67 -9.49 -2.06
N LEU A 170 1.69 -8.91 -1.38
CA LEU A 170 1.87 -7.86 -0.39
C LEU A 170 1.04 -8.21 0.83
N SER A 171 1.67 -8.38 2.00
CA SER A 171 0.97 -8.56 3.26
C SER A 171 0.55 -7.20 3.85
N LYS A 172 -0.51 -7.22 4.68
CA LYS A 172 -0.94 -6.04 5.45
C LYS A 172 0.18 -5.46 6.30
N ASP A 173 1.00 -6.34 6.89
CA ASP A 173 2.13 -5.97 7.73
C ASP A 173 3.19 -5.20 6.93
N GLN A 174 3.64 -5.75 5.79
CA GLN A 174 4.58 -5.07 4.89
C GLN A 174 4.03 -3.74 4.39
N TRP A 175 2.75 -3.70 3.97
CA TRP A 175 2.08 -2.48 3.53
C TRP A 175 2.05 -1.39 4.61
N GLN A 176 1.82 -1.76 5.88
CA GLN A 176 1.88 -0.83 6.99
C GLN A 176 3.29 -0.27 7.19
N TRP A 177 4.32 -1.12 7.15
CA TRP A 177 5.71 -0.69 7.26
C TRP A 177 6.17 0.20 6.11
N ASP A 178 5.78 -0.12 4.87
CA ASP A 178 6.08 0.71 3.69
C ASP A 178 5.44 2.11 3.82
N ARG A 179 4.20 2.19 4.33
CA ARG A 179 3.52 3.47 4.61
C ARG A 179 4.20 4.26 5.72
N LEU A 180 4.60 3.62 6.79
CA LEU A 180 5.33 4.27 7.89
C LEU A 180 6.68 4.81 7.42
N TYR A 181 7.43 4.01 6.67
CA TYR A 181 8.70 4.47 6.10
C TYR A 181 8.48 5.68 5.17
N ALA A 182 7.52 5.61 4.27
CA ALA A 182 7.21 6.71 3.36
C ALA A 182 6.78 7.99 4.11
N ALA A 183 5.97 7.86 5.17
CA ALA A 183 5.53 8.98 5.99
C ALA A 183 6.69 9.63 6.77
N ALA A 184 7.57 8.83 7.37
CA ALA A 184 8.76 9.32 8.04
C ALA A 184 9.72 10.00 7.05
N ALA A 185 9.96 9.38 5.89
CA ALA A 185 10.83 9.93 4.84
C ALA A 185 10.31 11.27 4.30
N ALA A 186 9.00 11.43 4.16
CA ALA A 186 8.37 12.65 3.63
C ALA A 186 8.60 13.89 4.51
N VAL A 187 8.69 13.71 5.83
CA VAL A 187 8.90 14.81 6.78
C VAL A 187 10.37 15.02 7.14
N ARG A 188 11.26 14.09 6.74
CA ARG A 188 12.67 14.16 6.99
C ARG A 188 13.32 15.23 6.12
N ARG A 189 13.62 16.36 6.72
CA ARG A 189 14.29 17.48 6.07
C ARG A 189 15.12 18.21 7.11
N GLU A 190 16.43 18.00 7.06
CA GLU A 190 17.37 18.74 7.88
C GLU A 190 17.30 20.24 7.54
N ARG A 191 17.19 21.08 8.57
CA ARG A 191 17.13 22.53 8.45
C ARG A 191 17.57 23.20 9.73
N THR A 192 18.06 24.41 9.59
CA THR A 192 18.36 25.32 10.70
C THR A 192 17.25 26.36 10.80
N ASP A 193 16.45 26.29 11.86
CA ASP A 193 15.31 27.19 12.07
C ASP A 193 15.75 28.50 12.76
N SER A 194 16.86 28.46 13.53
CA SER A 194 17.51 29.65 14.14
C SER A 194 18.98 29.33 14.47
N GLU A 195 19.73 30.32 14.98
CA GLU A 195 21.11 30.10 15.47
C GLU A 195 21.21 29.11 16.65
N TYR A 196 20.06 28.78 17.29
CA TYR A 196 19.98 27.87 18.44
C TYR A 196 19.26 26.57 18.15
N ILE A 197 18.60 26.41 16.99
CA ILE A 197 17.73 25.28 16.70
C ILE A 197 18.04 24.71 15.32
N THR A 198 18.37 23.41 15.30
CA THR A 198 18.37 22.57 14.10
C THR A 198 17.32 21.48 14.25
N CYS A 199 16.75 21.00 13.14
CA CYS A 199 15.76 19.93 13.20
C CYS A 199 15.70 19.15 11.89
N GLY A 200 15.07 17.97 11.95
CA GLY A 200 14.71 17.18 10.76
C GLY A 200 15.82 16.26 10.24
N GLU A 201 16.96 16.14 10.93
CA GLU A 201 18.00 15.16 10.59
C GLU A 201 17.50 13.73 10.78
N VAL A 202 16.80 13.48 11.89
CA VAL A 202 16.07 12.23 12.15
C VAL A 202 14.58 12.49 12.09
N SER A 203 13.84 11.55 11.49
CA SER A 203 12.38 11.55 11.47
C SER A 203 11.81 10.24 11.98
N ALA A 204 10.59 10.25 12.46
CA ALA A 204 9.88 9.06 12.90
C ALA A 204 8.42 9.05 12.42
N ALA A 205 7.87 7.86 12.29
CA ALA A 205 6.45 7.64 12.10
C ALA A 205 5.93 6.55 13.05
N ILE A 206 4.70 6.75 13.51
CA ILE A 206 4.00 5.87 14.44
C ILE A 206 2.67 5.46 13.83
N LEU A 207 2.38 4.15 13.82
CA LEU A 207 1.04 3.63 13.56
C LEU A 207 0.29 3.54 14.89
N SER A 208 -0.80 4.26 14.99
CA SER A 208 -1.66 4.24 16.18
C SER A 208 -2.62 3.05 16.22
N GLY A 209 -3.30 2.89 17.35
CA GLY A 209 -4.36 1.90 17.54
C GLY A 209 -5.49 1.98 16.52
N SER A 210 -5.84 3.18 16.09
CA SER A 210 -6.89 3.42 15.07
C SER A 210 -6.43 3.19 13.62
N GLY A 211 -5.12 2.95 13.39
CA GLY A 211 -4.54 2.83 12.05
C GLY A 211 -4.05 4.15 11.44
N ARG A 212 -4.14 5.27 12.17
CA ARG A 212 -3.58 6.55 11.73
C ARG A 212 -2.07 6.58 11.89
N ILE A 213 -1.41 7.34 11.02
CA ILE A 213 0.03 7.56 11.05
C ILE A 213 0.32 8.97 11.55
N TYR A 214 1.17 9.06 12.58
CA TYR A 214 1.67 10.31 13.15
C TYR A 214 3.16 10.40 12.93
N THR A 215 3.65 11.56 12.51
CA THR A 215 5.05 11.81 12.22
C THR A 215 5.65 12.86 13.15
N GLY A 216 6.95 12.80 13.34
CA GLY A 216 7.73 13.78 14.06
C GLY A 216 9.16 13.83 13.53
N VAL A 217 9.84 14.95 13.79
CA VAL A 217 11.25 15.12 13.49
C VAL A 217 12.01 15.41 14.78
N CYS A 218 13.31 15.10 14.81
CA CYS A 218 14.16 15.57 15.93
C CYS A 218 14.24 17.10 15.92
N VAL A 219 14.36 17.68 17.11
CA VAL A 219 14.66 19.09 17.31
C VAL A 219 15.85 19.15 18.26
N ASP A 220 16.93 19.72 17.78
CA ASP A 220 18.17 19.90 18.51
C ASP A 220 18.33 21.37 18.90
N THR A 221 18.74 21.59 20.13
CA THR A 221 18.89 22.92 20.71
C THR A 221 20.25 23.04 21.37
N CYS A 222 20.76 24.26 21.58
CA CYS A 222 22.00 24.46 22.33
C CYS A 222 21.88 24.20 23.85
N SER A 223 20.69 23.75 24.31
CA SER A 223 20.44 23.32 25.69
C SER A 223 19.69 21.96 25.68
N THR A 224 19.28 21.47 26.84
CA THR A 224 18.60 20.20 27.03
C THR A 224 17.11 20.19 26.62
N LEU A 225 16.62 21.21 25.93
CA LEU A 225 15.22 21.33 25.51
C LEU A 225 14.88 20.48 24.26
N GLY A 226 15.88 19.90 23.58
CA GLY A 226 15.69 19.10 22.38
C GLY A 226 14.83 17.86 22.59
N ILE A 227 14.28 17.34 21.48
CA ILE A 227 13.39 16.20 21.49
C ILE A 227 13.70 15.23 20.33
N CYS A 228 13.69 13.92 20.62
CA CYS A 228 13.81 12.90 19.59
C CYS A 228 12.57 12.84 18.68
N ALA A 229 12.75 12.43 17.44
CA ALA A 229 11.70 12.33 16.44
C ALA A 229 10.52 11.45 16.89
N GLU A 230 10.80 10.32 17.56
CA GLU A 230 9.78 9.40 18.06
C GLU A 230 8.92 10.06 19.15
N ARG A 231 9.53 10.78 20.11
CA ARG A 231 8.75 11.51 21.13
C ARG A 231 7.90 12.61 20.53
N ASN A 232 8.42 13.32 19.54
CA ASN A 232 7.66 14.32 18.79
C ASN A 232 6.46 13.70 18.07
N ALA A 233 6.64 12.56 17.42
CA ALA A 233 5.53 11.81 16.79
C ALA A 233 4.51 11.31 17.83
N ILE A 234 4.96 10.84 19.01
CA ILE A 234 4.08 10.43 20.11
C ILE A 234 3.26 11.62 20.62
N PHE A 235 3.87 12.78 20.82
CA PHE A 235 3.15 13.98 21.27
C PHE A 235 2.15 14.48 20.23
N ASN A 236 2.48 14.36 18.92
CA ASN A 236 1.53 14.61 17.85
C ASN A 236 0.32 13.65 17.96
N MET A 237 0.56 12.35 18.17
CA MET A 237 -0.50 11.35 18.36
C MET A 237 -1.38 11.69 19.58
N ILE A 238 -0.78 12.00 20.74
CA ILE A 238 -1.49 12.36 21.96
C ILE A 238 -2.32 13.64 21.75
N THR A 239 -1.77 14.64 21.07
CA THR A 239 -2.47 15.91 20.74
C THR A 239 -3.74 15.65 19.92
N ASN A 240 -3.74 14.60 19.09
CA ASN A 240 -4.91 14.18 18.30
C ASN A 240 -5.81 13.18 19.05
N GLY A 241 -5.64 12.99 20.35
CA GLY A 241 -6.54 12.20 21.21
C GLY A 241 -6.30 10.69 21.17
N GLU A 242 -5.15 10.24 20.64
CA GLU A 242 -4.79 8.81 20.60
C GLU A 242 -3.63 8.51 21.55
N GLN A 243 -3.59 7.28 22.08
CA GLN A 243 -2.59 6.86 23.06
C GLN A 243 -2.04 5.44 22.83
N VAL A 244 -2.62 4.69 21.90
CA VAL A 244 -2.19 3.32 21.60
C VAL A 244 -1.21 3.33 20.42
N ILE A 245 0.01 2.84 20.65
CA ILE A 245 1.06 2.67 19.65
C ILE A 245 1.09 1.21 19.23
N LYS A 246 1.04 0.93 17.91
CA LYS A 246 1.23 -0.41 17.35
C LYS A 246 2.63 -0.59 16.78
N LYS A 247 3.09 0.35 15.95
CA LYS A 247 4.36 0.25 15.22
C LYS A 247 5.09 1.59 15.26
N VAL A 248 6.42 1.53 15.31
CA VAL A 248 7.31 2.70 15.29
C VAL A 248 8.45 2.47 14.33
N ILE A 249 8.76 3.46 13.52
CA ILE A 249 9.97 3.53 12.71
C ILE A 249 10.63 4.90 12.90
N ALA A 250 11.96 4.92 13.05
CA ALA A 250 12.76 6.12 12.95
C ALA A 250 13.74 5.99 11.78
N ILE A 251 13.90 7.05 11.01
CA ILE A 251 14.87 7.14 9.90
C ILE A 251 16.01 8.04 10.33
N LEU A 252 17.21 7.47 10.35
CA LEU A 252 18.47 8.10 10.75
C LEU A 252 19.04 8.99 9.64
N PRO A 253 20.10 9.79 9.92
CA PRO A 253 20.71 10.71 8.94
C PRO A 253 21.20 10.01 7.67
N ASP A 254 21.70 8.79 7.77
CA ASP A 254 22.18 7.99 6.65
C ASP A 254 21.05 7.28 5.86
N GLY A 255 19.79 7.51 6.23
CA GLY A 255 18.60 6.89 5.61
C GLY A 255 18.34 5.47 6.08
N THR A 256 19.10 4.93 7.03
CA THR A 256 18.77 3.65 7.69
C THR A 256 17.71 3.85 8.77
N SER A 257 17.08 2.77 9.23
CA SER A 257 16.21 2.82 10.42
C SER A 257 16.98 2.31 11.66
N GLY A 258 16.54 2.70 12.84
CA GLY A 258 17.23 2.35 14.08
C GLY A 258 16.34 2.31 15.31
N ALA A 259 16.94 1.84 16.41
CA ALA A 259 16.28 1.71 17.70
C ALA A 259 15.94 3.07 18.34
N PRO A 260 14.80 3.19 19.03
CA PRO A 260 14.51 4.35 19.87
C PRO A 260 15.50 4.46 21.04
N CYS A 261 15.88 5.68 21.40
CA CYS A 261 16.75 5.95 22.56
C CYS A 261 16.03 5.62 23.88
N GLY A 262 16.76 5.62 25.01
CA GLY A 262 16.21 5.31 26.33
C GLY A 262 15.03 6.20 26.73
N ALA A 263 15.08 7.51 26.46
CA ALA A 263 13.99 8.42 26.73
C ALA A 263 12.72 8.15 25.91
N CYS A 264 12.89 7.70 24.65
CA CYS A 264 11.76 7.30 23.80
C CYS A 264 11.14 6.00 24.30
N ARG A 265 11.95 5.01 24.70
CA ARG A 265 11.45 3.75 25.30
C ARG A 265 10.69 4.03 26.58
N GLU A 266 11.22 4.86 27.47
CA GLU A 266 10.57 5.24 28.72
C GLU A 266 9.19 5.88 28.49
N LEU A 267 9.08 6.80 27.53
CA LEU A 267 7.79 7.42 27.20
C LEU A 267 6.77 6.39 26.69
N MET A 268 7.18 5.46 25.82
CA MET A 268 6.31 4.39 25.30
C MET A 268 5.82 3.46 26.43
N VAL A 269 6.72 3.11 27.35
CA VAL A 269 6.37 2.27 28.52
C VAL A 269 5.37 2.99 29.44
N GLN A 270 5.60 4.26 29.76
CA GLN A 270 4.69 5.03 30.61
C GLN A 270 3.34 5.30 29.96
N LEU A 271 3.31 5.49 28.63
CA LEU A 271 2.07 5.70 27.89
C LEU A 271 1.19 4.45 27.85
N MET A 272 1.81 3.27 27.75
CA MET A 272 1.12 1.97 27.61
C MET A 272 1.63 0.93 28.64
N PRO A 273 1.51 1.17 29.94
CA PRO A 273 2.22 0.39 30.96
C PRO A 273 1.87 -1.11 30.97
N HIS A 274 0.69 -1.48 30.45
CA HIS A 274 0.25 -2.88 30.40
C HIS A 274 0.47 -3.55 29.05
N GLU A 275 0.66 -2.77 27.97
CA GLU A 275 0.69 -3.28 26.59
C GLU A 275 1.96 -2.90 25.82
N TYR A 276 2.87 -2.10 26.40
CA TYR A 276 4.07 -1.59 25.72
C TYR A 276 4.92 -2.70 25.10
N ARG A 277 4.94 -3.89 25.72
CA ARG A 277 5.75 -5.03 25.26
C ARG A 277 5.41 -5.48 23.86
N SER A 278 4.17 -5.22 23.40
CA SER A 278 3.69 -5.59 22.06
C SER A 278 3.97 -4.54 20.98
N ILE A 279 4.47 -3.36 21.33
CA ILE A 279 4.81 -2.32 20.34
C ILE A 279 5.92 -2.84 19.44
N GLU A 280 5.68 -2.85 18.14
CA GLU A 280 6.66 -3.27 17.13
C GLU A 280 7.58 -2.10 16.74
N ILE A 281 8.88 -2.37 16.68
CA ILE A 281 9.91 -1.39 16.35
C ILE A 281 10.70 -1.85 15.13
N MET A 282 10.71 -1.05 14.06
CA MET A 282 11.52 -1.32 12.88
C MET A 282 12.99 -0.98 13.13
N MET A 283 13.82 -2.01 13.26
CA MET A 283 15.26 -1.87 13.52
C MET A 283 16.07 -1.70 12.22
N ASP A 284 15.69 -2.40 11.16
CA ASP A 284 16.33 -2.31 9.84
C ASP A 284 15.26 -2.53 8.76
N TYR A 285 14.83 -1.44 8.12
CA TYR A 285 13.78 -1.50 7.11
C TYR A 285 14.20 -2.29 5.86
N LYS A 286 15.46 -2.19 5.44
CA LYS A 286 15.96 -2.90 4.26
C LYS A 286 16.03 -4.42 4.45
N LYS A 287 16.29 -4.86 5.69
CA LYS A 287 16.35 -6.28 6.07
C LYS A 287 15.04 -6.76 6.71
N GLU A 288 14.03 -5.90 6.74
CA GLU A 288 12.71 -6.18 7.36
C GLU A 288 12.84 -6.69 8.81
N ARG A 289 13.84 -6.16 9.56
CA ARG A 289 14.09 -6.57 10.93
C ARG A 289 13.22 -5.76 11.90
N VAL A 290 12.22 -6.40 12.43
CA VAL A 290 11.33 -5.88 13.48
C VAL A 290 11.66 -6.55 14.81
N VAL A 291 11.58 -5.82 15.91
CA VAL A 291 11.61 -6.32 17.27
C VAL A 291 10.46 -5.70 18.06
N THR A 292 10.11 -6.29 19.20
CA THR A 292 9.12 -5.70 20.11
C THR A 292 9.78 -4.79 21.14
N MET A 293 8.99 -3.87 21.69
CA MET A 293 9.45 -3.08 22.85
C MET A 293 9.82 -3.97 24.03
N GLY A 294 9.13 -5.12 24.23
CA GLY A 294 9.47 -6.09 25.25
C GLY A 294 10.89 -6.65 25.11
N GLU A 295 11.34 -6.89 23.86
CA GLU A 295 12.72 -7.33 23.57
C GLU A 295 13.76 -6.22 23.82
N LEU A 296 13.38 -4.93 23.63
CA LEU A 296 14.24 -3.79 23.87
C LEU A 296 14.29 -3.37 25.37
N THR A 297 13.38 -3.89 26.19
CA THR A 297 13.22 -3.56 27.62
C THR A 297 12.93 -4.83 28.42
N PRO A 298 13.84 -5.86 28.41
CA PRO A 298 13.56 -7.17 28.99
C PRO A 298 13.31 -7.11 30.52
N GLU A 299 14.01 -6.24 31.22
CA GLU A 299 13.93 -6.04 32.68
C GLU A 299 13.68 -4.57 32.97
N TRP A 300 12.53 -4.04 32.53
CA TRP A 300 12.20 -2.63 32.80
C TRP A 300 11.56 -2.49 34.19
N TRP A 301 11.71 -1.33 34.78
CA TRP A 301 11.27 -1.02 36.16
C TRP A 301 9.76 -1.07 36.38
N ILE A 302 8.95 -0.99 35.31
CA ILE A 302 7.52 -1.29 35.31
C ILE A 302 7.35 -2.72 34.83
N GLY A 303 6.84 -3.60 35.67
CA GLY A 303 6.63 -5.03 35.36
C GLY A 303 5.17 -5.42 35.25
#